data_7a9696d486b5348a79080eccb408a618
#
_entry.id   7a9696d486b5348a79080eccb408a618
#
_cell.length_a   1.000
_cell.length_b   1.000
_cell.length_c   1.000
_cell.angle_alpha   90.00
_cell.angle_beta   90.00
_cell.angle_gamma   90.00
#
_symmetry.space_group_name_H-M   'P 1'
#
loop_
_entity.id
_entity.type
_entity.pdbx_description
1 polymer ?
#
loop_
_entity_poly.entity_id
_entity_poly.type
_entity_poly.pdbx_seq_one_letter_code
_entity_poly.pdbx_strand_id
1 'polypeptide(L)'
;DITAKASVVQTGVTADNKPLFDAWIEAWTPGDTIKARELRDKLPYTVWRDQGYIQAPPGENINYRQVAQALSEDARRFSIQMVAYDRYAFKRFEEDAKDLGLNLEFVEHPQGGTKKGQPTDAMKKAAERRGEKPEGLWMPGSLRLLEDALLEGRIRIKKNPVLVSAMMSA
;
A
#
# COMPACT_ATOMS: atom_id res chain seq x y z
N ASP A 1 -11.53 -10.35 -5.73
CA ASP A 1 -10.76 -9.46 -4.85
C ASP A 1 -9.64 -8.79 -5.61
N ILE A 2 -9.30 -7.56 -5.22
CA ILE A 2 -8.17 -6.80 -5.74
C ILE A 2 -7.08 -6.81 -4.67
N THR A 3 -5.84 -7.08 -5.07
CA THR A 3 -4.67 -6.81 -4.23
C THR A 3 -4.00 -5.54 -4.73
N ALA A 4 -3.61 -4.67 -3.82
CA ALA A 4 -2.95 -3.42 -4.17
C ALA A 4 -1.69 -3.19 -3.34
N LYS A 5 -0.72 -2.53 -3.97
CA LYS A 5 0.47 -1.96 -3.34
C LYS A 5 0.39 -0.45 -3.49
N ALA A 6 0.40 0.28 -2.39
CA ALA A 6 0.55 1.72 -2.39
C ALA A 6 2.00 2.10 -2.07
N SER A 7 2.56 2.99 -2.86
CA SER A 7 3.88 3.56 -2.64
C SER A 7 3.75 5.03 -2.29
N VAL A 8 4.47 5.46 -1.25
CA VAL A 8 4.50 6.84 -0.79
C VAL A 8 5.95 7.26 -0.65
N VAL A 9 6.32 8.38 -1.24
CA VAL A 9 7.66 8.92 -1.16
C VAL A 9 7.62 10.36 -0.66
N GLN A 10 8.50 10.69 0.29
CA GLN A 10 8.70 12.07 0.71
C GLN A 10 9.52 12.81 -0.36
N THR A 11 8.96 13.89 -0.91
CA THR A 11 9.57 14.68 -1.99
C THR A 11 10.17 16.00 -1.51
N GLY A 12 9.91 16.37 -0.26
CA GLY A 12 10.41 17.61 0.33
C GLY A 12 9.72 17.93 1.64
N VAL A 13 9.82 19.19 2.02
CA VAL A 13 9.13 19.75 3.19
C VAL A 13 8.54 21.11 2.85
N THR A 14 7.50 21.50 3.56
CA THR A 14 6.91 22.85 3.50
C THR A 14 7.81 23.86 4.23
N ALA A 15 7.47 25.16 4.16
CA ALA A 15 8.19 26.23 4.87
C ALA A 15 8.14 26.05 6.40
N ASP A 16 7.10 25.45 6.93
CA ASP A 16 6.93 25.08 8.35
C ASP A 16 7.43 23.67 8.70
N ASN A 17 8.30 23.11 7.83
CA ASN A 17 8.99 21.84 8.00
C ASN A 17 8.07 20.59 8.06
N LYS A 18 6.87 20.66 7.48
CA LYS A 18 6.00 19.50 7.34
C LYS A 18 6.35 18.71 6.06
N PRO A 19 6.33 17.37 6.08
CA PRO A 19 6.69 16.58 4.91
C PRO A 19 5.68 16.69 3.77
N LEU A 20 6.21 16.76 2.54
CA LEU A 20 5.48 16.67 1.28
C LEU A 20 5.63 15.27 0.68
N PHE A 21 4.55 14.75 0.11
CA PHE A 21 4.52 13.39 -0.40
C PHE A 21 4.01 13.29 -1.83
N ASP A 22 4.54 12.32 -2.58
CA ASP A 22 3.93 11.76 -3.77
C ASP A 22 3.51 10.31 -3.49
N ALA A 23 2.34 9.93 -3.99
CA ALA A 23 1.80 8.60 -3.81
C ALA A 23 1.22 8.03 -5.11
N TRP A 24 1.33 6.70 -5.28
CA TRP A 24 0.70 5.96 -6.38
C TRP A 24 0.34 4.55 -5.94
N ILE A 25 -0.51 3.90 -6.71
CA ILE A 25 -0.86 2.50 -6.50
C ILE A 25 -0.52 1.64 -7.71
N GLU A 26 -0.28 0.38 -7.44
CA GLU A 26 -0.33 -0.73 -8.39
C GLU A 26 -1.35 -1.74 -7.89
N ALA A 27 -2.16 -2.27 -8.77
CA ALA A 27 -3.25 -3.15 -8.41
C ALA A 27 -3.24 -4.41 -9.29
N TRP A 28 -3.64 -5.54 -8.70
CA TRP A 28 -3.73 -6.85 -9.36
C TRP A 28 -5.09 -7.48 -9.12
N THR A 29 -5.60 -8.16 -10.14
CA THR A 29 -6.78 -9.02 -10.08
C THR A 29 -6.53 -10.30 -10.87
N PRO A 30 -7.13 -11.45 -10.52
CA PRO A 30 -7.00 -12.66 -11.33
C PRO A 30 -7.54 -12.48 -12.74
N GLY A 31 -6.73 -12.83 -13.75
CA GLY A 31 -7.08 -12.61 -15.17
C GLY A 31 -8.22 -13.47 -15.64
N ASP A 32 -8.27 -14.75 -15.23
CA ASP A 32 -9.26 -15.70 -15.72
C ASP A 32 -10.69 -15.38 -15.24
N THR A 33 -10.81 -14.68 -14.11
CA THR A 33 -12.11 -14.29 -13.53
C THR A 33 -12.47 -12.82 -13.73
N ILE A 34 -11.66 -12.04 -14.47
CA ILE A 34 -11.82 -10.58 -14.58
C ILE A 34 -13.19 -10.17 -15.14
N LYS A 35 -13.70 -10.86 -16.18
CA LYS A 35 -15.01 -10.57 -16.78
C LYS A 35 -16.17 -10.89 -15.84
N ALA A 36 -16.10 -12.00 -15.11
CA ALA A 36 -17.11 -12.34 -14.12
C ALA A 36 -17.16 -11.32 -12.97
N ARG A 37 -15.98 -10.81 -12.55
CA ARG A 37 -15.86 -9.74 -11.56
C ARG A 37 -16.42 -8.42 -12.08
N GLU A 38 -16.11 -8.06 -13.31
CA GLU A 38 -16.63 -6.87 -13.98
C GLU A 38 -18.17 -6.84 -13.97
N LEU A 39 -18.81 -7.97 -14.28
CA LEU A 39 -20.27 -8.10 -14.25
C LEU A 39 -20.83 -8.03 -12.82
N ARG A 40 -20.19 -8.69 -11.87
CA ARG A 40 -20.61 -8.73 -10.46
C ARG A 40 -20.53 -7.34 -9.82
N ASP A 41 -19.39 -6.67 -9.99
CA ASP A 41 -19.06 -5.42 -9.29
C ASP A 41 -19.52 -4.18 -10.07
N LYS A 42 -19.94 -4.37 -11.33
CA LYS A 42 -20.32 -3.30 -12.29
C LYS A 42 -19.21 -2.25 -12.48
N LEU A 43 -17.97 -2.71 -12.47
CA LEU A 43 -16.78 -1.89 -12.64
C LEU A 43 -15.99 -2.33 -13.86
N PRO A 44 -15.42 -1.42 -14.66
CA PRO A 44 -14.83 -1.70 -15.98
C PRO A 44 -13.39 -2.27 -15.85
N TYR A 45 -13.23 -3.41 -15.21
CA TYR A 45 -11.91 -4.01 -14.94
C TYR A 45 -11.13 -4.33 -16.21
N THR A 46 -11.81 -4.78 -17.26
CA THR A 46 -11.16 -5.06 -18.53
C THR A 46 -10.60 -3.80 -19.18
N VAL A 47 -11.35 -2.70 -19.13
CA VAL A 47 -10.89 -1.38 -19.61
C VAL A 47 -9.70 -0.90 -18.79
N TRP A 48 -9.75 -1.02 -17.46
CA TRP A 48 -8.66 -0.62 -16.59
C TRP A 48 -7.39 -1.45 -16.81
N ARG A 49 -7.53 -2.75 -17.09
CA ARG A 49 -6.42 -3.61 -17.49
C ARG A 49 -5.79 -3.14 -18.81
N ASP A 50 -6.61 -2.90 -19.82
CA ASP A 50 -6.14 -2.52 -21.15
C ASP A 50 -5.47 -1.13 -21.15
N GLN A 51 -5.87 -0.27 -20.22
CA GLN A 51 -5.26 1.03 -19.96
C GLN A 51 -4.06 0.98 -19.00
N GLY A 52 -3.73 -0.20 -18.44
CA GLY A 52 -2.60 -0.38 -17.53
C GLY A 52 -2.81 0.08 -16.09
N TYR A 53 -4.05 0.32 -15.66
CA TYR A 53 -4.37 0.72 -14.28
C TYR A 53 -4.48 -0.45 -13.31
N ILE A 54 -4.74 -1.65 -13.82
CA ILE A 54 -4.77 -2.89 -13.04
C ILE A 54 -4.08 -3.99 -13.84
N GLN A 55 -3.29 -4.80 -13.20
CA GLN A 55 -2.68 -5.97 -13.78
C GLN A 55 -3.61 -7.18 -13.60
N ALA A 56 -3.77 -7.99 -14.65
CA ALA A 56 -4.63 -9.16 -14.62
C ALA A 56 -3.86 -10.38 -15.17
N PRO A 57 -2.89 -10.90 -14.42
CA PRO A 57 -2.14 -12.08 -14.81
C PRO A 57 -3.04 -13.31 -14.91
N PRO A 58 -2.69 -14.30 -15.76
CA PRO A 58 -3.41 -15.55 -15.85
C PRO A 58 -3.57 -16.23 -14.49
N GLY A 59 -4.71 -16.89 -14.29
CA GLY A 59 -5.05 -17.63 -13.08
C GLY A 59 -6.37 -17.17 -12.45
N GLU A 60 -6.94 -18.02 -11.62
CA GLU A 60 -8.19 -17.77 -10.88
C GLU A 60 -7.95 -17.05 -9.54
N ASN A 61 -6.70 -17.05 -9.06
CA ASN A 61 -6.28 -16.44 -7.78
C ASN A 61 -5.16 -15.42 -7.97
N ILE A 62 -4.99 -14.53 -7.00
CA ILE A 62 -3.86 -13.60 -6.98
C ILE A 62 -2.55 -14.38 -6.83
N ASN A 63 -1.62 -14.10 -7.72
CA ASN A 63 -0.25 -14.58 -7.63
C ASN A 63 0.60 -13.57 -6.83
N TYR A 64 0.79 -13.83 -5.54
CA TYR A 64 1.56 -12.95 -4.65
C TYR A 64 3.03 -12.80 -5.06
N ARG A 65 3.60 -13.79 -5.78
CA ARG A 65 4.96 -13.69 -6.31
C ARG A 65 5.11 -12.48 -7.25
N GLN A 66 4.08 -12.14 -8.04
CA GLN A 66 4.14 -10.96 -8.91
C GLN A 66 4.11 -9.66 -8.11
N VAL A 67 3.37 -9.62 -7.01
CA VAL A 67 3.37 -8.47 -6.09
C VAL A 67 4.76 -8.34 -5.43
N ALA A 68 5.36 -9.45 -5.01
CA ALA A 68 6.71 -9.47 -4.46
C ALA A 68 7.77 -9.07 -5.49
N GLN A 69 7.64 -9.46 -6.76
CA GLN A 69 8.50 -9.02 -7.86
C GLN A 69 8.42 -7.51 -8.07
N ALA A 70 7.22 -6.93 -8.11
CA ALA A 70 7.03 -5.49 -8.23
C ALA A 70 7.67 -4.74 -7.05
N LEU A 71 7.56 -5.27 -5.82
CA LEU A 71 8.24 -4.71 -4.66
C LEU A 71 9.77 -4.83 -4.76
N SER A 72 10.26 -5.95 -5.31
CA SER A 72 11.70 -6.15 -5.55
C SER A 72 12.25 -5.14 -6.57
N GLU A 73 11.49 -4.83 -7.62
CA GLU A 73 11.85 -3.80 -8.58
C GLU A 73 11.91 -2.42 -7.95
N ASP A 74 10.92 -2.09 -7.10
CA ASP A 74 10.93 -0.85 -6.35
C ASP A 74 12.13 -0.76 -5.39
N ALA A 75 12.48 -1.84 -4.70
CA ALA A 75 13.62 -1.88 -3.78
C ALA A 75 14.98 -1.65 -4.48
N ARG A 76 15.08 -1.91 -5.79
CA ARG A 76 16.26 -1.57 -6.59
C ARG A 76 16.32 -0.09 -6.98
N ARG A 77 15.19 0.59 -6.99
CA ARG A 77 15.04 1.97 -7.45
C ARG A 77 14.96 2.97 -6.32
N PHE A 78 14.44 2.55 -5.19
CA PHE A 78 14.13 3.39 -4.04
C PHE A 78 14.72 2.82 -2.76
N SER A 79 15.12 3.68 -1.84
CA SER A 79 15.47 3.29 -0.46
C SER A 79 14.17 3.11 0.33
N ILE A 80 13.58 1.92 0.27
CA ILE A 80 12.37 1.59 0.99
C ILE A 80 12.68 1.53 2.48
N GLN A 81 12.02 2.38 3.26
CA GLN A 81 12.23 2.47 4.70
C GLN A 81 11.41 1.43 5.45
N MET A 82 10.21 1.12 4.98
CA MET A 82 9.25 0.25 5.65
C MET A 82 8.17 -0.19 4.67
N VAL A 83 7.67 -1.40 4.84
CA VAL A 83 6.51 -1.93 4.13
C VAL A 83 5.42 -2.26 5.14
N ALA A 84 4.37 -1.45 5.17
CA ALA A 84 3.20 -1.73 5.98
C ALA A 84 2.30 -2.77 5.28
N TYR A 85 1.84 -3.77 6.01
CA TYR A 85 1.02 -4.85 5.45
C TYR A 85 -0.21 -5.17 6.30
N ASP A 86 -1.29 -5.58 5.62
CA ASP A 86 -2.40 -6.27 6.26
C ASP A 86 -2.02 -7.75 6.46
N ARG A 87 -2.21 -8.27 7.66
CA ARG A 87 -1.88 -9.66 8.00
C ARG A 87 -2.66 -10.72 7.22
N TYR A 88 -3.80 -10.33 6.60
CA TYR A 88 -4.56 -11.25 5.76
C TYR A 88 -3.73 -11.69 4.55
N ALA A 89 -3.55 -13.00 4.41
CA ALA A 89 -2.74 -13.63 3.36
C ALA A 89 -1.25 -13.23 3.30
N PHE A 90 -0.74 -12.44 4.26
CA PHE A 90 0.66 -11.98 4.28
C PHE A 90 1.68 -13.13 4.27
N LYS A 91 1.38 -14.26 4.92
CA LYS A 91 2.29 -15.41 4.94
C LYS A 91 2.69 -15.90 3.54
N ARG A 92 1.73 -15.95 2.60
CA ARG A 92 2.00 -16.35 1.21
C ARG A 92 2.92 -15.35 0.51
N PHE A 93 2.66 -14.07 0.71
CA PHE A 93 3.53 -13.01 0.19
C PHE A 93 4.92 -13.05 0.83
N GLU A 94 5.03 -13.30 2.14
CA GLU A 94 6.29 -13.37 2.88
C GLU A 94 7.20 -14.49 2.37
N GLU A 95 6.65 -15.65 2.03
CA GLU A 95 7.39 -16.77 1.42
C GLU A 95 7.98 -16.35 0.08
N ASP A 96 7.16 -15.78 -0.81
CA ASP A 96 7.62 -15.27 -2.12
C ASP A 96 8.65 -14.14 -1.98
N ALA A 97 8.49 -13.25 -1.01
CA ALA A 97 9.42 -12.16 -0.74
C ALA A 97 10.80 -12.69 -0.27
N LYS A 98 10.82 -13.71 0.60
CA LYS A 98 12.04 -14.40 1.05
C LYS A 98 12.75 -15.09 -0.10
N ASP A 99 12.02 -15.80 -0.95
CA ASP A 99 12.56 -16.47 -2.13
C ASP A 99 13.22 -15.48 -3.12
N LEU A 100 12.72 -14.26 -3.19
CA LEU A 100 13.28 -13.18 -4.00
C LEU A 100 14.41 -12.40 -3.28
N GLY A 101 14.77 -12.80 -2.07
CA GLY A 101 15.85 -12.15 -1.29
C GLY A 101 15.49 -10.75 -0.81
N LEU A 102 14.21 -10.42 -0.67
CA LEU A 102 13.77 -9.12 -0.15
C LEU A 102 14.08 -9.01 1.35
N ASN A 103 15.05 -8.17 1.68
CA ASN A 103 15.40 -7.85 3.07
C ASN A 103 14.87 -6.45 3.42
N LEU A 104 13.56 -6.35 3.68
CA LEU A 104 12.86 -5.11 4.00
C LEU A 104 12.23 -5.20 5.38
N GLU A 105 12.02 -4.06 6.03
CA GLU A 105 11.28 -3.98 7.28
C GLU A 105 9.79 -4.07 7.01
N PHE A 106 9.17 -5.21 7.34
CA PHE A 106 7.73 -5.42 7.24
C PHE A 106 7.04 -5.11 8.57
N VAL A 107 6.00 -4.27 8.53
CA VAL A 107 5.29 -3.78 9.71
C VAL A 107 3.80 -4.09 9.59
N GLU A 108 3.26 -4.78 10.57
CA GLU A 108 1.82 -5.04 10.61
C GLU A 108 1.03 -3.74 10.73
N HIS A 109 0.04 -3.55 9.84
CA HIS A 109 -0.91 -2.46 9.85
C HIS A 109 -2.33 -3.00 9.99
N PRO A 110 -2.83 -3.17 11.23
CA PRO A 110 -4.16 -3.70 11.47
C PRO A 110 -5.24 -2.81 10.84
N GLN A 111 -6.17 -3.44 10.11
CA GLN A 111 -7.26 -2.74 9.41
C GLN A 111 -8.44 -2.40 10.34
N GLY A 112 -8.49 -2.99 11.53
CA GLY A 112 -9.56 -2.73 12.51
C GLY A 112 -9.37 -1.44 13.29
N GLY A 113 -10.49 -0.91 13.86
CA GLY A 113 -10.50 0.35 14.60
C GLY A 113 -9.93 0.29 16.02
N THR A 114 -9.66 -0.90 16.59
CA THR A 114 -9.34 -1.06 18.02
C THR A 114 -7.95 -1.59 18.30
N LYS A 115 -7.29 -2.25 17.34
CA LYS A 115 -5.95 -2.82 17.53
C LYS A 115 -4.90 -1.95 16.87
N LYS A 116 -3.84 -1.61 17.63
CA LYS A 116 -2.57 -1.08 17.10
C LYS A 116 -1.62 -2.24 16.82
N GLY A 117 -0.85 -2.15 15.75
CA GLY A 117 0.28 -3.03 15.49
C GLY A 117 1.38 -2.84 16.53
N GLN A 118 2.38 -3.71 16.50
CA GLN A 118 3.55 -3.54 17.35
C GLN A 118 4.49 -2.49 16.72
N PRO A 119 5.02 -1.54 17.52
CA PRO A 119 5.99 -0.59 16.99
C PRO A 119 7.32 -1.31 16.70
N THR A 120 7.93 -1.01 15.57
CA THR A 120 9.27 -1.50 15.22
C THR A 120 10.34 -0.81 16.08
N ASP A 121 11.56 -1.34 16.05
CA ASP A 121 12.67 -0.72 16.79
C ASP A 121 13.04 0.66 16.24
N ALA A 122 12.88 0.87 14.93
CA ALA A 122 13.04 2.18 14.30
C ALA A 122 11.97 3.17 14.82
N MET A 123 10.71 2.74 14.92
CA MET A 123 9.62 3.56 15.45
C MET A 123 9.83 3.88 16.93
N LYS A 124 10.31 2.92 17.74
CA LYS A 124 10.65 3.13 19.16
C LYS A 124 11.75 4.19 19.31
N LYS A 125 12.86 4.05 18.56
CA LYS A 125 13.96 5.02 18.58
C LYS A 125 13.52 6.42 18.12
N ALA A 126 12.66 6.50 17.10
CA ALA A 126 12.13 7.77 16.64
C ALA A 126 11.21 8.44 17.67
N ALA A 127 10.36 7.69 18.35
CA ALA A 127 9.51 8.18 19.42
C ALA A 127 10.34 8.66 20.64
N GLU A 128 11.36 7.89 21.02
CA GLU A 128 12.29 8.25 22.11
C GLU A 128 12.98 9.59 21.84
N ARG A 129 13.48 9.81 20.61
CA ARG A 129 14.11 11.10 20.23
C ARG A 129 13.17 12.30 20.33
N ARG A 130 11.86 12.08 20.22
CA ARG A 130 10.82 13.11 20.32
C ARG A 130 10.22 13.20 21.73
N GLY A 131 10.63 12.35 22.65
CA GLY A 131 10.04 12.26 24.00
C GLY A 131 8.59 11.73 23.97
N GLU A 132 8.24 10.95 22.96
CA GLU A 132 6.90 10.41 22.75
C GLU A 132 6.83 8.93 23.12
N LYS A 133 5.64 8.44 23.43
CA LYS A 133 5.40 7.01 23.61
C LYS A 133 5.37 6.30 22.26
N PRO A 134 6.16 5.22 22.07
CA PRO A 134 6.15 4.51 20.79
C PRO A 134 4.79 3.83 20.55
N GLU A 135 4.24 4.05 19.37
CA GLU A 135 2.98 3.45 18.92
C GLU A 135 3.18 2.73 17.60
N GLY A 136 2.51 1.58 17.43
CA GLY A 136 2.45 0.86 16.17
C GLY A 136 1.40 1.45 15.22
N LEU A 137 1.43 1.01 13.98
CA LEU A 137 0.47 1.42 12.95
C LEU A 137 -0.95 0.92 13.28
N TRP A 138 -1.96 1.68 12.90
CA TRP A 138 -3.36 1.31 12.99
C TRP A 138 -4.23 2.17 12.07
N MET A 139 -5.31 1.62 11.53
CA MET A 139 -6.10 2.26 10.49
C MET A 139 -6.61 3.67 10.85
N PRO A 140 -7.27 3.91 12.00
CA PRO A 140 -7.77 5.25 12.32
C PRO A 140 -6.68 6.32 12.44
N GLY A 141 -5.49 5.94 12.93
CA GLY A 141 -4.35 6.87 13.00
C GLY A 141 -3.84 7.23 11.62
N SER A 142 -3.69 6.23 10.74
CA SER A 142 -3.24 6.44 9.36
C SER A 142 -4.24 7.25 8.53
N LEU A 143 -5.54 7.02 8.72
CA LEU A 143 -6.59 7.79 8.03
C LEU A 143 -6.55 9.27 8.39
N ARG A 144 -6.36 9.61 9.69
CA ARG A 144 -6.21 11.02 10.11
C ARG A 144 -5.01 11.68 9.47
N LEU A 145 -3.84 11.00 9.46
CA LEU A 145 -2.63 11.53 8.85
C LEU A 145 -2.80 11.74 7.33
N LEU A 146 -3.52 10.83 6.65
CA LEU A 146 -3.84 10.99 5.24
C LEU A 146 -4.80 12.16 5.01
N GLU A 147 -5.85 12.27 5.82
CA GLU A 147 -6.82 13.36 5.76
C GLU A 147 -6.13 14.73 5.96
N ASP A 148 -5.31 14.86 7.00
CA ASP A 148 -4.53 16.07 7.26
C ASP A 148 -3.62 16.41 6.06
N ALA A 149 -2.93 15.41 5.50
CA ALA A 149 -2.06 15.61 4.35
C ALA A 149 -2.82 16.04 3.08
N LEU A 150 -4.04 15.53 2.88
CA LEU A 150 -4.91 15.91 1.77
C LEU A 150 -5.44 17.33 1.95
N LEU A 151 -5.98 17.66 3.14
CA LEU A 151 -6.54 18.98 3.44
C LEU A 151 -5.47 20.09 3.39
N GLU A 152 -4.26 19.80 3.83
CA GLU A 152 -3.14 20.74 3.78
C GLU A 152 -2.42 20.76 2.40
N GLY A 153 -2.88 19.96 1.43
CA GLY A 153 -2.26 19.89 0.09
C GLY A 153 -0.83 19.32 0.10
N ARG A 154 -0.47 18.55 1.12
CA ARG A 154 0.88 17.99 1.30
C ARG A 154 1.11 16.65 0.63
N ILE A 155 0.07 16.04 0.05
CA ILE A 155 0.18 14.79 -0.70
C ILE A 155 -0.40 14.94 -2.11
N ARG A 156 0.37 14.52 -3.10
CA ARG A 156 -0.08 14.39 -4.48
C ARG A 156 -0.26 12.90 -4.80
N ILE A 157 -1.43 12.52 -5.23
CA ILE A 157 -1.75 11.13 -5.56
C ILE A 157 -1.87 10.99 -7.07
N LYS A 158 -1.08 10.09 -7.66
CA LYS A 158 -1.19 9.79 -9.09
C LYS A 158 -2.58 9.26 -9.39
N LYS A 159 -3.26 9.90 -10.35
CA LYS A 159 -4.62 9.52 -10.75
C LYS A 159 -4.66 8.05 -11.19
N ASN A 160 -5.54 7.28 -10.56
CA ASN A 160 -5.80 5.89 -10.88
C ASN A 160 -7.29 5.60 -10.65
N PRO A 161 -8.06 5.16 -11.67
CA PRO A 161 -9.50 4.94 -11.54
C PRO A 161 -9.86 3.80 -10.59
N VAL A 162 -8.97 2.82 -10.41
CA VAL A 162 -9.15 1.74 -9.40
C VAL A 162 -9.15 2.34 -8.00
N LEU A 163 -8.19 3.23 -7.70
CA LEU A 163 -8.12 3.91 -6.41
C LEU A 163 -9.34 4.81 -6.18
N VAL A 164 -9.72 5.60 -7.20
CA VAL A 164 -10.91 6.49 -7.10
C VAL A 164 -12.16 5.67 -6.80
N SER A 165 -12.37 4.56 -7.52
CA SER A 165 -13.51 3.66 -7.30
C SER A 165 -13.50 3.07 -5.89
N ALA A 166 -12.32 2.64 -5.39
CA ALA A 166 -12.19 2.10 -4.04
C ALA A 166 -12.53 3.16 -2.96
N MET A 167 -12.03 4.39 -3.11
CA MET A 167 -12.32 5.49 -2.18
C MET A 167 -13.78 5.91 -2.18
N MET A 168 -14.49 5.80 -3.33
CA MET A 168 -15.93 6.11 -3.41
C MET A 168 -16.81 5.01 -2.82
N SER A 169 -16.28 3.81 -2.60
CA SER A 169 -16.99 2.64 -2.07
C SER A 169 -16.70 2.38 -0.59
N ALA A 170 -15.78 3.12 0.02
CA ALA A 170 -15.40 3.05 1.42
C ALA A 170 -16.33 3.91 2.27
#